data_4d5c1e6bd9b07dcf9c0c9877114d1e7d
#
_entry.id   4d5c1e6bd9b07dcf9c0c9877114d1e7d
#
_cell.length_a   1.000
_cell.length_b   1.000
_cell.length_c   1.000
_cell.angle_alpha   90.00
_cell.angle_beta   90.00
_cell.angle_gamma   90.00
#
_symmetry.space_group_name_H-M   'P 1'
#
loop_
_entity.id
_entity.type
_entity.pdbx_description
1 polymer ?
#
loop_
_entity_poly.entity_id
_entity_poly.type
_entity_poly.pdbx_seq_one_letter_code
_entity_poly.pdbx_strand_id
1 'polypeptide(L)' 'MTAASQLDVIKNDDRIFVTVADIAPILKADRLYLRETARQAPEALGFPVCVVGRRVKIPRVPFLRFCGVDD' A
#
# COMPACT_ATOMS: atom_id res chain seq x y z
N MET A 1 0.98 -4.16 -17.67
CA MET A 1 2.03 -3.82 -16.71
C MET A 1 2.24 -4.94 -15.72
N THR A 2 3.47 -5.19 -15.34
CA THR A 2 3.79 -6.22 -14.35
C THR A 2 3.77 -5.61 -12.95
N ALA A 3 3.70 -6.46 -11.93
CA ALA A 3 3.78 -6.02 -10.55
C ALA A 3 5.10 -5.30 -10.26
N ALA A 4 6.19 -5.75 -10.90
CA ALA A 4 7.49 -5.11 -10.74
C ALA A 4 7.46 -3.67 -11.22
N SER A 5 6.79 -3.39 -12.34
CA SER A 5 6.66 -2.03 -12.85
C SER A 5 5.87 -1.14 -11.88
N GLN A 6 4.82 -1.67 -11.27
CA GLN A 6 4.05 -0.93 -10.27
C GLN A 6 4.90 -0.65 -9.04
N LEU A 7 5.69 -1.62 -8.62
CA LEU A 7 6.58 -1.43 -7.48
C LEU A 7 7.62 -0.35 -7.76
N ASP A 8 8.17 -0.32 -8.97
CA ASP A 8 9.14 0.70 -9.36
C ASP A 8 8.53 2.10 -9.34
N VAL A 9 7.28 2.23 -9.75
CA VAL A 9 6.58 3.51 -9.71
C VAL A 9 6.50 4.01 -8.26
N ILE A 10 6.13 3.15 -7.33
CA ILE A 10 6.03 3.52 -5.92
C ILE A 10 7.42 3.80 -5.34
N LYS A 11 8.41 2.99 -5.68
CA LYS A 11 9.77 3.17 -5.18
C LYS A 11 10.34 4.52 -5.55
N ASN A 12 10.03 5.01 -6.75
CA ASN A 12 10.55 6.28 -7.26
C ASN A 12 9.64 7.46 -6.96
N ASP A 13 8.54 7.23 -6.23
CA ASP A 13 7.61 8.28 -5.85
C ASP A 13 8.16 9.03 -4.65
N ASP A 14 8.00 10.35 -4.65
CA ASP A 14 8.46 11.20 -3.55
C ASP A 14 7.43 11.33 -2.43
N ARG A 15 6.23 10.80 -2.63
CA ARG A 15 5.18 10.91 -1.62
C ARG A 15 5.54 10.08 -0.39
N ILE A 16 5.19 10.60 0.78
CA ILE A 16 5.36 9.86 2.04
C ILE A 16 4.34 8.73 2.12
N PHE A 17 3.13 9.00 1.63
CA PHE A 17 2.02 8.03 1.66
C PHE A 17 1.57 7.70 0.25
N VAL A 18 1.15 6.45 0.07
CA VAL A 18 0.49 6.01 -1.16
C VAL A 18 -0.94 5.58 -0.81
N THR A 19 -1.75 5.35 -1.83
CA THR A 19 -3.15 5.00 -1.64
C THR A 19 -3.39 3.51 -1.87
N VAL A 20 -4.58 3.05 -1.50
CA VAL A 20 -5.00 1.68 -1.79
C VAL A 20 -4.95 1.41 -3.29
N ALA A 21 -5.34 2.40 -4.11
CA ALA A 21 -5.30 2.26 -5.55
C ALA A 21 -3.88 2.02 -6.08
N ASP A 22 -2.88 2.58 -5.39
CA ASP A 22 -1.49 2.40 -5.78
C ASP A 22 -0.97 1.00 -5.47
N ILE A 23 -1.40 0.41 -4.36
CA ILE A 23 -0.87 -0.87 -3.90
C ILE A 23 -1.68 -2.08 -4.37
N ALA A 24 -2.94 -1.89 -4.74
CA ALA A 24 -3.79 -2.99 -5.13
C ALA A 24 -3.23 -3.80 -6.31
N PRO A 25 -2.70 -3.18 -7.39
CA PRO A 25 -2.13 -3.95 -8.49
C PRO A 25 -0.89 -4.75 -8.07
N ILE A 26 -0.11 -4.22 -7.13
CA ILE A 26 1.10 -4.89 -6.65
C ILE A 26 0.72 -6.15 -5.87
N LEU A 27 -0.27 -6.03 -4.99
CA LEU A 27 -0.73 -7.14 -4.17
C LEU A 27 -1.71 -8.05 -4.90
N LYS A 28 -2.17 -7.63 -6.08
CA LYS A 28 -3.20 -8.33 -6.85
C LYS A 28 -4.45 -8.58 -6.01
N ALA A 29 -4.83 -7.56 -5.25
CA ALA A 29 -5.97 -7.64 -4.34
C ALA A 29 -6.99 -6.57 -4.71
N ASP A 30 -8.25 -6.83 -4.32
CA ASP A 30 -9.34 -5.90 -4.57
C ASP A 30 -9.19 -4.66 -3.69
N ARG A 31 -9.37 -3.49 -4.28
CA ARG A 31 -9.25 -2.23 -3.55
C ARG A 31 -10.26 -2.12 -2.41
N LEU A 32 -11.48 -2.60 -2.64
CA LEU A 32 -12.50 -2.55 -1.60
C LEU A 32 -12.10 -3.42 -0.41
N TYR A 33 -11.59 -4.62 -0.69
CA TYR A 33 -11.12 -5.52 0.35
C TYR A 33 -10.00 -4.87 1.17
N LEU A 34 -9.03 -4.27 0.48
CA LEU A 34 -7.91 -3.62 1.16
C LEU A 34 -8.36 -2.45 2.02
N ARG A 35 -9.29 -1.65 1.51
CA ARG A 35 -9.82 -0.51 2.25
C ARG A 35 -10.58 -0.95 3.49
N GLU A 36 -11.43 -1.95 3.34
CA GLU A 36 -12.21 -2.45 4.47
C GLU A 36 -11.30 -3.08 5.52
N THR A 37 -10.32 -3.87 5.10
CA THR A 37 -9.37 -4.50 6.01
C THR A 37 -8.55 -3.43 6.74
N ALA A 38 -8.12 -2.40 6.04
CA ALA A 38 -7.35 -1.32 6.66
C ALA A 38 -8.14 -0.59 7.73
N ARG A 39 -9.45 -0.49 7.57
CA ARG A 39 -10.30 0.22 8.52
C ARG A 39 -10.71 -0.67 9.70
N GLN A 40 -10.92 -1.96 9.47
CA GLN A 40 -11.45 -2.86 10.49
C GLN A 40 -10.38 -3.69 11.17
N ALA A 41 -9.39 -4.15 10.43
CA ALA A 41 -8.34 -5.01 10.97
C ALA A 41 -7.02 -4.71 10.25
N PRO A 42 -6.43 -3.52 10.47
CA PRO A 42 -5.22 -3.13 9.75
C PRO A 42 -4.05 -4.09 9.97
N GLU A 43 -3.99 -4.73 11.11
CA GLU A 43 -2.94 -5.68 11.42
C GLU A 43 -2.95 -6.90 10.50
N ALA A 44 -4.09 -7.19 9.87
CA ALA A 44 -4.21 -8.32 8.95
C ALA A 44 -3.47 -8.08 7.64
N LEU A 45 -3.13 -6.83 7.34
CA LEU A 45 -2.44 -6.50 6.09
C LEU A 45 -0.95 -6.78 6.13
N GLY A 46 -0.36 -6.81 7.32
CA GLY A 46 1.06 -7.09 7.46
C GLY A 46 1.98 -5.90 7.29
N PHE A 47 1.43 -4.73 7.01
CA PHE A 47 2.19 -3.48 6.92
C PHE A 47 1.40 -2.36 7.57
N PRO A 48 2.07 -1.28 8.02
CA PRO A 48 1.36 -0.18 8.68
C PRO A 48 0.43 0.55 7.73
N VAL A 49 -0.71 0.99 8.24
CA VAL A 49 -1.63 1.84 7.50
C VAL A 49 -2.12 2.94 8.43
N CYS A 50 -2.47 4.08 7.84
CA CYS A 50 -3.06 5.20 8.58
C CYS A 50 -4.44 5.47 8.00
N VAL A 51 -5.44 5.55 8.88
CA VAL A 51 -6.80 5.88 8.47
C VAL A 51 -7.11 7.28 8.98
N VAL A 52 -7.36 8.20 8.06
CA VAL A 52 -7.66 9.59 8.39
C VAL A 52 -9.03 9.91 7.80
N GLY A 53 -10.04 9.99 8.68
CA GLY A 53 -11.41 10.18 8.24
C GLY A 53 -11.85 9.03 7.34
N ARG A 54 -12.15 9.33 6.09
CA ARG A 54 -12.57 8.33 5.11
C ARG A 54 -11.43 7.84 4.23
N ARG A 55 -10.22 8.37 4.45
CA ARG A 55 -9.08 8.05 3.59
C ARG A 55 -8.16 7.07 4.27
N VAL A 56 -7.71 6.10 3.51
CA VAL A 56 -6.70 5.15 3.94
C VAL A 56 -5.40 5.54 3.28
N LYS A 57 -4.37 5.80 4.11
CA LYS A 57 -3.04 6.17 3.64
C LYS A 57 -2.05 5.13 4.08
N ILE A 58 -1.19 4.71 3.16
CA ILE A 58 -0.19 3.69 3.44
C ILE A 58 1.19 4.35 3.40
N PRO A 59 1.97 4.29 4.49
CA PRO A 59 3.35 4.80 4.47
C PRO A 59 4.15 4.07 3.40
N ARG A 60 4.74 4.81 2.49
CA ARG A 60 5.43 4.24 1.33
C ARG A 60 6.61 3.35 1.73
N VAL A 61 7.48 3.86 2.59
CA VAL A 61 8.71 3.12 2.95
C VAL A 61 8.42 1.81 3.67
N PRO A 62 7.57 1.78 4.71
CA PRO A 62 7.23 0.50 5.34
C PRO A 62 6.55 -0.49 4.38
N PHE A 63 5.73 0.01 3.46
CA PHE A 63 5.10 -0.87 2.48
C PHE A 63 6.16 -1.49 1.55
N LEU A 64 7.13 -0.70 1.11
CA LEU A 64 8.21 -1.21 0.27
C LEU A 64 9.01 -2.29 0.99
N ARG A 65 9.28 -2.08 2.27
CA ARG A 65 9.97 -3.09 3.09
C ARG A 65 9.16 -4.37 3.19
N PHE A 66 7.84 -4.24 3.33
CA PHE A 66 6.96 -5.41 3.35
C PHE A 66 7.08 -6.20 2.05
N CYS A 67 7.24 -5.51 0.93
CA CYS A 67 7.39 -6.14 -0.38
C CYS A 67 8.80 -6.68 -0.62
N GLY A 68 9.73 -6.45 0.32
CA GLY A 68 11.10 -6.91 0.18
C GLY A 68 11.99 -5.96 -0.61
N VAL A 69 11.57 -4.72 -0.77
CA VAL A 69 12.34 -3.72 -1.50
C VAL A 69 13.05 -2.82 -0.48
N ASP A 70 14.39 -2.85 -0.51
CA ASP A 70 15.18 -1.96 0.32
C ASP A 70 15.32 -0.61 -0.37
N ASP A 71 15.25 0.41 0.43
CA ASP A 71 15.29 1.78 -0.06
C ASP A 71 16.69 2.35 0.09
#